data_74b5ae61efddeea429b6e38ec0ab3c21
#
_entry.id   74b5ae61efddeea429b6e38ec0ab3c21
#
_cell.length_a   1.000
_cell.length_b   1.000
_cell.length_c   1.000
_cell.angle_alpha   90.00
_cell.angle_beta   90.00
_cell.angle_gamma   90.00
#
_symmetry.space_group_name_H-M   'P 1'
#
loop_
_entity.id
_entity.type
_entity.pdbx_description
1 polymer ?
#
loop_
_entity_poly.entity_id
_entity_poly.type
_entity_poly.pdbx_seq_one_letter_code
_entity_poly.pdbx_strand_id
1 'polypeptide(L)'
;PEMFRKEFADTEEEALAWVEEVISDKQATKRRPPELLTRDVVAKAINSEKAAGRASEHGGAYLDISWRPADQVRKKLPGMYHQFKELAGVDITKQAMEVGPTAHYVMGGVTVDPDSQESTVPGLFAAGESATGLHGANRLGGNSLSDLVTFGRRAGLYASKAASAMDAWQEIG
;
A
#
# COMPACT_ATOMS: atom_id res chain seq x y z
N PRO A 1 -16.01 13.07 2.12
CA PRO A 1 -16.23 14.25 2.93
C PRO A 1 -16.48 13.93 4.40
N GLU A 2 -17.54 13.20 4.76
CA GLU A 2 -17.92 12.99 6.15
C GLU A 2 -16.91 12.15 6.97
N MET A 3 -16.25 11.20 6.33
CA MET A 3 -15.20 10.39 6.94
C MET A 3 -13.91 11.18 7.16
N PHE A 4 -13.54 12.04 6.22
CA PHE A 4 -12.42 12.97 6.36
C PHE A 4 -12.71 14.05 7.41
N ARG A 5 -13.95 14.54 7.49
CA ARG A 5 -14.37 15.51 8.48
C ARG A 5 -14.15 15.03 9.91
N LYS A 6 -14.50 13.78 10.24
CA LYS A 6 -14.27 13.18 11.56
C LYS A 6 -12.79 13.05 11.93
N GLU A 7 -11.92 12.87 10.94
CA GLU A 7 -10.47 12.71 11.13
C GLU A 7 -9.73 14.06 11.20
N PHE A 8 -10.26 15.12 10.57
CA PHE A 8 -9.56 16.39 10.40
C PHE A 8 -10.17 17.55 11.17
N ALA A 9 -11.48 17.59 11.28
CA ALA A 9 -12.20 18.67 11.91
C ALA A 9 -13.61 18.22 12.30
N ASP A 10 -14.23 18.94 13.21
CA ASP A 10 -15.59 18.65 13.66
C ASP A 10 -16.65 19.14 12.66
N THR A 11 -16.29 20.12 11.80
CA THR A 11 -17.14 20.66 10.75
C THR A 11 -16.44 20.67 9.39
N GLU A 12 -17.21 20.79 8.31
CA GLU A 12 -16.67 20.88 6.93
C GLU A 12 -15.89 22.18 6.72
N GLU A 13 -16.36 23.28 7.32
CA GLU A 13 -15.71 24.59 7.26
C GLU A 13 -14.35 24.58 7.93
N GLU A 14 -14.23 23.93 9.10
CA GLU A 14 -12.94 23.74 9.77
C GLU A 14 -12.00 22.83 8.96
N ALA A 15 -12.53 21.80 8.30
CA ALA A 15 -11.73 20.92 7.45
C ALA A 15 -11.18 21.69 6.24
N LEU A 16 -12.00 22.52 5.60
CA LEU A 16 -11.58 23.37 4.47
C LEU A 16 -10.57 24.42 4.90
N ALA A 17 -10.82 25.13 5.99
CA ALA A 17 -9.90 26.12 6.54
C ALA A 17 -8.53 25.50 6.88
N TRP A 18 -8.53 24.29 7.46
CA TRP A 18 -7.30 23.57 7.74
C TRP A 18 -6.56 23.13 6.47
N VAL A 19 -7.26 22.69 5.42
CA VAL A 19 -6.64 22.36 4.12
C VAL A 19 -6.00 23.60 3.50
N GLU A 20 -6.67 24.77 3.55
CA GLU A 20 -6.12 26.03 3.09
C GLU A 20 -4.89 26.46 3.89
N GLU A 21 -4.91 26.29 5.21
CA GLU A 21 -3.76 26.53 6.10
C GLU A 21 -2.58 25.63 5.73
N VAL A 22 -2.80 24.33 5.51
CA VAL A 22 -1.75 23.37 5.10
C VAL A 22 -1.18 23.70 3.73
N ILE A 23 -1.99 24.20 2.80
CA ILE A 23 -1.54 24.61 1.46
C ILE A 23 -0.73 25.90 1.54
N SER A 24 -1.16 26.88 2.36
CA SER A 24 -0.53 28.19 2.50
C SER A 24 0.68 28.18 3.43
N ASP A 25 0.59 27.49 4.56
CA ASP A 25 1.66 27.37 5.56
C ASP A 25 2.09 25.91 5.73
N LYS A 26 3.20 25.57 5.13
CA LYS A 26 3.81 24.22 5.10
C LYS A 26 4.11 23.59 6.48
N GLN A 27 3.72 24.24 7.57
CA GLN A 27 3.96 23.83 8.95
C GLN A 27 2.69 23.56 9.78
N ALA A 28 1.51 23.63 9.21
CA ALA A 28 0.28 23.27 9.92
C ALA A 28 0.23 21.76 10.20
N THR A 29 0.69 21.35 11.38
CA THR A 29 0.99 19.93 11.69
C THR A 29 0.11 19.32 12.76
N LYS A 30 -1.02 19.92 13.11
CA LYS A 30 -1.86 19.41 14.21
C LYS A 30 -2.60 18.10 13.91
N ARG A 31 -2.87 17.79 12.63
CA ARG A 31 -3.54 16.55 12.19
C ARG A 31 -2.85 16.01 10.94
N ARG A 32 -2.99 14.72 10.66
CA ARG A 32 -2.41 14.12 9.44
C ARG A 32 -3.15 14.63 8.21
N PRO A 33 -2.44 15.11 7.18
CA PRO A 33 -3.08 15.44 5.91
C PRO A 33 -3.72 14.20 5.27
N PRO A 34 -4.74 14.37 4.41
CA PRO A 34 -5.49 13.26 3.80
C PRO A 34 -4.62 12.19 3.15
N GLU A 35 -3.55 12.61 2.49
CA GLU A 35 -2.61 11.73 1.82
C GLU A 35 -1.73 10.89 2.78
N LEU A 36 -1.71 11.24 4.06
CA LEU A 36 -0.99 10.52 5.12
C LEU A 36 -1.91 9.70 6.03
N LEU A 37 -3.20 9.63 5.73
CA LEU A 37 -4.11 8.71 6.42
C LEU A 37 -3.76 7.26 6.11
N THR A 38 -4.28 6.37 6.96
CA THR A 38 -4.15 4.94 6.72
C THR A 38 -4.85 4.54 5.43
N ARG A 39 -4.27 3.61 4.69
CA ARG A 39 -4.74 3.22 3.34
C ARG A 39 -6.20 2.77 3.33
N ASP A 40 -6.64 2.11 4.40
CA ASP A 40 -8.02 1.65 4.55
C ASP A 40 -9.01 2.81 4.67
N VAL A 41 -8.65 3.88 5.39
CA VAL A 41 -9.47 5.10 5.51
C VAL A 41 -9.61 5.77 4.15
N VAL A 42 -8.50 5.96 3.43
CA VAL A 42 -8.52 6.56 2.09
C VAL A 42 -9.32 5.72 1.11
N ALA A 43 -9.12 4.39 1.10
CA ALA A 43 -9.86 3.48 0.22
C ALA A 43 -11.36 3.50 0.50
N LYS A 44 -11.78 3.48 1.78
CA LYS A 44 -13.20 3.61 2.17
C LYS A 44 -13.78 4.95 1.76
N ALA A 45 -13.03 6.05 1.90
CA ALA A 45 -13.48 7.37 1.48
C ALA A 45 -13.71 7.44 -0.03
N ILE A 46 -12.77 6.97 -0.85
CA ILE A 46 -12.92 6.91 -2.31
C ILE A 46 -14.14 6.05 -2.71
N ASN A 47 -14.30 4.88 -2.09
CA ASN A 47 -15.45 4.02 -2.36
C ASN A 47 -16.78 4.68 -1.96
N SER A 48 -16.82 5.45 -0.87
CA SER A 48 -18.00 6.22 -0.46
C SER A 48 -18.35 7.31 -1.48
N GLU A 49 -17.36 8.04 -1.98
CA GLU A 49 -17.55 9.04 -3.05
C GLU A 49 -18.07 8.40 -4.34
N LYS A 50 -17.51 7.23 -4.69
CA LYS A 50 -17.97 6.44 -5.83
C LYS A 50 -19.43 6.00 -5.67
N ALA A 51 -19.81 5.46 -4.52
CA ALA A 51 -21.18 5.05 -4.23
C ALA A 51 -22.18 6.22 -4.24
N ALA A 52 -21.71 7.44 -3.89
CA ALA A 52 -22.49 8.67 -3.94
C ALA A 52 -22.54 9.33 -5.33
N GLY A 53 -21.98 8.72 -6.36
CA GLY A 53 -21.95 9.25 -7.74
C GLY A 53 -20.99 10.41 -7.97
N ARG A 54 -20.03 10.64 -7.07
CA ARG A 54 -19.02 11.70 -7.17
C ARG A 54 -17.62 11.19 -7.54
N ALA A 55 -17.54 10.00 -8.12
CA ALA A 55 -16.29 9.45 -8.62
C ALA A 55 -15.78 10.23 -9.84
N SER A 56 -14.48 10.09 -10.12
CA SER A 56 -13.87 10.52 -11.37
C SER A 56 -14.38 9.69 -12.56
N GLU A 57 -13.98 10.04 -13.77
CA GLU A 57 -14.45 9.41 -15.01
C GLU A 57 -14.29 7.87 -15.02
N HIS A 58 -13.18 7.35 -14.48
CA HIS A 58 -12.91 5.91 -14.40
C HIS A 58 -13.25 5.29 -13.04
N GLY A 59 -13.99 6.01 -12.18
CA GLY A 59 -14.49 5.52 -10.91
C GLY A 59 -13.50 5.60 -9.74
N GLY A 60 -12.52 6.48 -9.84
CA GLY A 60 -11.55 6.80 -8.80
C GLY A 60 -11.79 8.17 -8.16
N ALA A 61 -10.71 8.78 -7.73
CA ALA A 61 -10.63 10.15 -7.20
C ALA A 61 -9.40 10.85 -7.76
N TYR A 62 -9.35 12.17 -7.65
CA TYR A 62 -8.19 12.94 -8.09
C TYR A 62 -7.22 13.19 -6.92
N LEU A 63 -5.95 12.84 -7.15
CA LEU A 63 -4.82 13.18 -6.28
C LEU A 63 -4.01 14.30 -6.94
N ASP A 64 -3.99 15.47 -6.33
CA ASP A 64 -3.31 16.63 -6.87
C ASP A 64 -2.08 17.01 -6.05
N ILE A 65 -0.93 17.01 -6.72
CA ILE A 65 0.37 17.50 -6.20
C ILE A 65 0.95 18.59 -7.11
N SER A 66 0.21 19.07 -8.11
CA SER A 66 0.68 20.05 -9.10
C SER A 66 0.99 21.42 -8.49
N TRP A 67 0.48 21.69 -7.28
CA TRP A 67 0.80 22.88 -6.50
C TRP A 67 2.23 22.88 -5.92
N ARG A 68 2.94 21.73 -5.95
CA ARG A 68 4.35 21.65 -5.55
C ARG A 68 5.27 22.11 -6.68
N PRO A 69 6.46 22.66 -6.38
CA PRO A 69 7.46 22.98 -7.40
C PRO A 69 7.78 21.74 -8.26
N ALA A 70 7.71 21.90 -9.59
CA ALA A 70 7.89 20.81 -10.54
C ALA A 70 9.22 20.04 -10.35
N ASP A 71 10.31 20.76 -10.06
CA ASP A 71 11.61 20.14 -9.81
C ASP A 71 11.63 19.30 -8.52
N GLN A 72 10.88 19.73 -7.50
CA GLN A 72 10.73 18.95 -6.27
C GLN A 72 9.98 17.63 -6.56
N VAL A 73 8.88 17.69 -7.32
CA VAL A 73 8.10 16.51 -7.71
C VAL A 73 8.98 15.54 -8.50
N ARG A 74 9.67 16.01 -9.54
CA ARG A 74 10.55 15.17 -10.37
C ARG A 74 11.69 14.55 -9.56
N LYS A 75 12.27 15.30 -8.62
CA LYS A 75 13.37 14.81 -7.75
C LYS A 75 12.89 13.80 -6.72
N LYS A 76 11.71 13.98 -6.12
CA LYS A 76 11.20 13.14 -5.04
C LYS A 76 10.40 11.93 -5.53
N LEU A 77 9.75 12.06 -6.67
CA LEU A 77 8.84 11.05 -7.23
C LEU A 77 9.17 10.75 -8.71
N PRO A 78 10.45 10.45 -9.06
CA PRO A 78 10.83 10.28 -10.46
C PRO A 78 10.08 9.12 -11.14
N GLY A 79 9.90 8.00 -10.44
CA GLY A 79 9.17 6.83 -10.96
C GLY A 79 7.70 7.14 -11.21
N MET A 80 7.02 7.80 -10.28
CA MET A 80 5.62 8.22 -10.44
C MET A 80 5.46 9.20 -11.60
N TYR A 81 6.34 10.22 -11.67
CA TYR A 81 6.32 11.17 -12.78
C TYR A 81 6.44 10.48 -14.13
N HIS A 82 7.41 9.57 -14.28
CA HIS A 82 7.61 8.81 -15.51
C HIS A 82 6.42 7.93 -15.87
N GLN A 83 5.92 7.13 -14.89
CA GLN A 83 4.79 6.23 -15.12
C GLN A 83 3.53 6.97 -15.57
N PHE A 84 3.13 8.02 -14.85
CA PHE A 84 1.94 8.79 -15.23
C PHE A 84 2.09 9.48 -16.58
N LYS A 85 3.27 10.00 -16.86
CA LYS A 85 3.54 10.69 -18.12
C LYS A 85 3.54 9.73 -19.33
N GLU A 86 4.21 8.59 -19.22
CA GLU A 86 4.34 7.63 -20.33
C GLU A 86 3.11 6.75 -20.51
N LEU A 87 2.47 6.31 -19.41
CA LEU A 87 1.36 5.35 -19.49
C LEU A 87 0.00 6.04 -19.58
N ALA A 88 -0.17 7.19 -18.93
CA ALA A 88 -1.45 7.91 -18.86
C ALA A 88 -1.45 9.25 -19.60
N GLY A 89 -0.30 9.72 -20.11
CA GLY A 89 -0.19 11.04 -20.70
C GLY A 89 -0.33 12.20 -19.71
N VAL A 90 -0.25 11.93 -18.41
CA VAL A 90 -0.51 12.88 -17.32
C VAL A 90 0.78 13.48 -16.78
N ASP A 91 0.98 14.79 -16.92
CA ASP A 91 2.08 15.51 -16.26
C ASP A 91 1.66 15.91 -14.84
N ILE A 92 2.01 15.09 -13.85
CA ILE A 92 1.67 15.28 -12.43
C ILE A 92 2.23 16.55 -11.80
N THR A 93 3.09 17.27 -12.50
CA THR A 93 3.56 18.61 -12.07
C THR A 93 2.63 19.74 -12.52
N LYS A 94 1.60 19.43 -13.31
CA LYS A 94 0.69 20.40 -13.92
C LYS A 94 -0.78 20.07 -13.72
N GLN A 95 -1.10 18.81 -13.47
CA GLN A 95 -2.47 18.35 -13.36
C GLN A 95 -2.60 17.19 -12.37
N ALA A 96 -3.81 16.99 -11.85
CA ALA A 96 -4.13 15.93 -10.91
C ALA A 96 -4.03 14.54 -11.57
N MET A 97 -3.65 13.55 -10.76
CA MET A 97 -3.66 12.14 -11.12
C MET A 97 -5.02 11.54 -10.78
N GLU A 98 -5.62 10.77 -11.67
CA GLU A 98 -6.73 9.91 -11.30
C GLU A 98 -6.21 8.63 -10.64
N VAL A 99 -6.72 8.34 -9.44
CA VAL A 99 -6.29 7.20 -8.62
C VAL A 99 -7.50 6.46 -8.05
N GLY A 100 -7.35 5.16 -7.81
CA GLY A 100 -8.40 4.35 -7.21
C GLY A 100 -7.84 3.27 -6.30
N PRO A 101 -8.63 2.80 -5.33
CA PRO A 101 -8.23 1.69 -4.49
C PRO A 101 -8.24 0.39 -5.31
N THR A 102 -7.17 -0.39 -5.20
CA THR A 102 -7.05 -1.72 -5.76
C THR A 102 -6.62 -2.70 -4.69
N ALA A 103 -6.95 -3.99 -4.87
CA ALA A 103 -6.36 -5.03 -4.06
C ALA A 103 -4.84 -5.03 -4.30
N HIS A 104 -4.08 -4.89 -3.22
CA HIS A 104 -2.63 -4.73 -3.30
C HIS A 104 -1.87 -5.83 -2.56
N TYR A 105 -2.34 -6.25 -1.38
CA TYR A 105 -1.65 -7.21 -0.53
C TYR A 105 -2.64 -7.99 0.32
N VAL A 106 -2.47 -9.31 0.37
CA VAL A 106 -3.27 -10.22 1.20
C VAL A 106 -2.45 -10.60 2.42
N MET A 107 -2.99 -10.37 3.63
CA MET A 107 -2.31 -10.72 4.91
C MET A 107 -2.55 -12.18 5.32
N GLY A 108 -3.41 -12.89 4.61
CA GLY A 108 -3.65 -14.32 4.77
C GLY A 108 -2.63 -15.15 4.03
N GLY A 109 -2.71 -16.47 4.19
CA GLY A 109 -1.81 -17.40 3.51
C GLY A 109 -1.65 -18.71 4.24
N VAL A 110 -0.63 -19.46 3.88
CA VAL A 110 -0.26 -20.73 4.52
C VAL A 110 0.26 -20.45 5.93
N THR A 111 -0.28 -21.12 6.94
CA THR A 111 0.28 -21.08 8.30
C THR A 111 1.58 -21.85 8.33
N VAL A 112 2.64 -21.20 8.80
CA VAL A 112 3.99 -21.75 8.85
C VAL A 112 4.61 -21.61 10.23
N ASP A 113 5.56 -22.46 10.53
CA ASP A 113 6.45 -22.29 11.66
C ASP A 113 7.30 -21.02 11.49
N PRO A 114 7.40 -20.14 12.49
CA PRO A 114 8.05 -18.84 12.36
C PRO A 114 9.57 -18.94 12.09
N ASP A 115 10.22 -20.04 12.45
CA ASP A 115 11.65 -20.22 12.26
C ASP A 115 12.00 -20.92 10.96
N SER A 116 11.34 -22.04 10.68
CA SER A 116 11.60 -22.86 9.50
C SER A 116 10.85 -22.42 8.26
N GLN A 117 9.71 -21.74 8.42
CA GLN A 117 8.75 -21.43 7.37
C GLN A 117 8.10 -22.69 6.76
N GLU A 118 8.16 -23.83 7.46
CA GLU A 118 7.47 -25.05 7.08
C GLU A 118 6.03 -25.01 7.53
N SER A 119 5.13 -25.49 6.66
CA SER A 119 3.72 -25.58 6.98
C SER A 119 3.42 -26.82 7.84
N THR A 120 2.15 -27.00 8.19
CA THR A 120 1.70 -28.26 8.84
C THR A 120 1.79 -29.49 7.93
N VAL A 121 2.01 -29.29 6.63
CA VAL A 121 2.29 -30.37 5.66
C VAL A 121 3.80 -30.49 5.53
N PRO A 122 4.40 -31.65 5.94
CA PRO A 122 5.82 -31.83 5.87
C PRO A 122 6.40 -31.64 4.46
N GLY A 123 7.50 -30.91 4.36
CA GLY A 123 8.13 -30.57 3.09
C GLY A 123 7.51 -29.40 2.31
N LEU A 124 6.39 -28.84 2.80
CA LEU A 124 5.77 -27.64 2.20
C LEU A 124 6.18 -26.38 2.97
N PHE A 125 6.91 -25.51 2.29
CA PHE A 125 7.39 -24.24 2.84
C PHE A 125 6.68 -23.07 2.15
N ALA A 126 6.41 -22.00 2.90
CA ALA A 126 5.88 -20.75 2.36
C ALA A 126 6.53 -19.53 3.03
N ALA A 127 6.70 -18.44 2.29
CA ALA A 127 7.25 -17.20 2.81
C ALA A 127 6.68 -15.99 2.08
N GLY A 128 6.85 -14.81 2.65
CA GLY A 128 6.34 -13.56 2.08
C GLY A 128 4.81 -13.51 2.10
N GLU A 129 4.22 -12.92 1.09
CA GLU A 129 2.75 -12.77 1.00
C GLU A 129 1.99 -14.11 0.99
N SER A 130 2.66 -15.21 0.60
CA SER A 130 2.05 -16.55 0.61
C SER A 130 1.94 -17.15 2.00
N ALA A 131 2.65 -16.63 3.01
CA ALA A 131 2.61 -17.06 4.40
C ALA A 131 1.77 -16.10 5.25
N THR A 132 1.10 -16.64 6.28
CA THR A 132 0.31 -15.83 7.23
C THR A 132 1.05 -15.63 8.56
N GLY A 133 0.59 -14.65 9.33
CA GLY A 133 0.97 -14.44 10.74
C GLY A 133 1.89 -13.25 11.00
N LEU A 134 2.81 -12.92 10.11
CA LEU A 134 3.81 -11.87 10.32
C LEU A 134 3.19 -10.47 10.43
N HIS A 135 2.22 -10.16 9.60
CA HIS A 135 1.68 -8.82 9.45
C HIS A 135 0.36 -8.57 10.19
N GLY A 136 -0.19 -9.58 10.86
CA GLY A 136 -1.50 -9.49 11.50
C GLY A 136 -2.59 -9.06 10.50
N ALA A 137 -3.41 -8.09 10.89
CA ALA A 137 -4.53 -7.64 10.06
C ALA A 137 -4.13 -6.61 8.99
N ASN A 138 -2.96 -5.95 9.13
CA ASN A 138 -2.53 -4.91 8.18
C ASN A 138 -1.01 -4.74 8.17
N ARG A 139 -0.40 -4.92 7.01
CA ARG A 139 1.04 -4.77 6.81
C ARG A 139 1.45 -3.29 6.80
N LEU A 140 2.49 -2.95 7.55
CA LEU A 140 3.12 -1.63 7.48
C LEU A 140 3.78 -1.39 6.11
N GLY A 141 3.71 -0.15 5.64
CA GLY A 141 4.32 0.25 4.37
C GLY A 141 5.81 -0.10 4.29
N GLY A 142 6.22 -0.67 3.15
CA GLY A 142 7.61 -1.08 2.90
C GLY A 142 7.99 -2.48 3.41
N ASN A 143 7.29 -3.03 4.42
CA ASN A 143 7.66 -4.29 5.05
C ASN A 143 7.49 -5.55 4.16
N SER A 144 6.81 -5.45 3.02
CA SER A 144 6.70 -6.57 2.09
C SER A 144 8.07 -7.05 1.60
N LEU A 145 8.93 -6.13 1.17
CA LEU A 145 10.26 -6.50 0.67
C LEU A 145 11.16 -7.06 1.77
N SER A 146 11.08 -6.50 2.98
CA SER A 146 11.83 -7.02 4.15
C SER A 146 11.40 -8.43 4.51
N ASP A 147 10.10 -8.71 4.46
CA ASP A 147 9.51 -10.03 4.64
C ASP A 147 10.05 -11.01 3.60
N LEU A 148 9.91 -10.70 2.32
CA LEU A 148 10.36 -11.56 1.21
C LEU A 148 11.84 -11.94 1.33
N VAL A 149 12.71 -10.99 1.65
CA VAL A 149 14.15 -11.25 1.77
C VAL A 149 14.46 -12.10 3.01
N THR A 150 13.87 -11.76 4.15
CA THR A 150 14.17 -12.41 5.43
C THR A 150 13.61 -13.83 5.49
N PHE A 151 12.32 -13.96 5.27
CA PHE A 151 11.63 -15.25 5.44
C PHE A 151 11.77 -16.14 4.20
N GLY A 152 11.91 -15.58 3.00
CA GLY A 152 12.30 -16.35 1.81
C GLY A 152 13.65 -17.01 1.96
N ARG A 153 14.63 -16.31 2.55
CA ARG A 153 15.93 -16.92 2.88
C ARG A 153 15.80 -18.04 3.91
N ARG A 154 14.98 -17.87 4.97
CA ARG A 154 14.73 -18.91 5.96
C ARG A 154 14.09 -20.13 5.33
N ALA A 155 12.99 -19.95 4.59
CA ALA A 155 12.32 -21.03 3.89
C ALA A 155 13.27 -21.82 2.98
N GLY A 156 14.08 -21.13 2.19
CA GLY A 156 15.07 -21.76 1.31
C GLY A 156 16.11 -22.58 2.05
N LEU A 157 16.62 -22.09 3.19
CA LEU A 157 17.59 -22.83 4.01
C LEU A 157 16.99 -24.10 4.61
N TYR A 158 15.77 -24.01 5.14
CA TYR A 158 15.13 -25.17 5.76
C TYR A 158 14.63 -26.18 4.72
N ALA A 159 14.09 -25.72 3.59
CA ALA A 159 13.70 -26.55 2.47
C ALA A 159 14.92 -27.33 1.91
N SER A 160 16.06 -26.65 1.76
CA SER A 160 17.31 -27.30 1.33
C SER A 160 17.77 -28.37 2.33
N LYS A 161 17.70 -28.11 3.63
CA LYS A 161 18.02 -29.11 4.67
C LYS A 161 17.07 -30.30 4.63
N ALA A 162 15.75 -30.03 4.50
CA ALA A 162 14.76 -31.11 4.39
C ALA A 162 15.02 -31.99 3.16
N ALA A 163 15.23 -31.35 2.00
CA ALA A 163 15.53 -32.08 0.76
C ALA A 163 16.81 -32.92 0.87
N SER A 164 17.85 -32.41 1.54
CA SER A 164 19.10 -33.12 1.74
C SER A 164 18.98 -34.32 2.71
N ALA A 165 17.96 -34.31 3.54
CA ALA A 165 17.68 -35.42 4.48
C ALA A 165 16.76 -36.50 3.88
N MET A 166 16.25 -36.31 2.68
CA MET A 166 15.42 -37.32 1.99
C MET A 166 16.31 -38.36 1.28
N ASP A 167 16.09 -39.64 1.56
CA ASP A 167 16.89 -40.73 1.03
C ASP A 167 16.68 -41.00 -0.48
N ALA A 168 15.58 -40.59 -1.05
CA ALA A 168 15.29 -40.61 -2.50
C ALA A 168 14.07 -39.74 -2.86
N TRP A 169 14.04 -39.22 -4.08
CA TRP A 169 12.83 -38.66 -4.68
C TRP A 169 11.84 -39.82 -4.90
N GLN A 170 10.72 -39.80 -4.22
CA GLN A 170 9.58 -40.64 -4.60
C GLN A 170 8.94 -40.03 -5.84
N GLU A 171 8.92 -40.75 -6.95
CA GLU A 171 8.09 -40.35 -8.11
C GLU A 171 6.64 -40.35 -7.65
N ILE A 172 6.01 -39.18 -7.80
CA ILE A 172 4.56 -39.03 -7.60
C ILE A 172 3.92 -39.64 -8.85
N GLY A 173 3.32 -40.81 -8.67
CA GLY A 173 2.58 -41.50 -9.71
C GLY A 173 1.27 -40.77 -10.10
#